data_5cce03dd1ff301464e8107430b824b17
#
_entry.id   5cce03dd1ff301464e8107430b824b17
#
_cell.length_a   1.000
_cell.length_b   1.000
_cell.length_c   1.000
_cell.angle_alpha   90.00
_cell.angle_beta   90.00
_cell.angle_gamma   90.00
#
_symmetry.space_group_name_H-M   'P 1'
#
loop_
_entity.id
_entity.type
_entity.pdbx_description
1 polymer ?
#
loop_
_entity_poly.entity_id
_entity_poly.type
_entity_poly.pdbx_seq_one_letter_code
_entity_poly.pdbx_strand_id
1 'polypeptide(L)'
;KTPEYFIKWTQHILANWNNAKTEKLRKENGLVISEKPDLSQLRFVQIDEFYPIDPQHHNSMINYVQKFYVDGFGLDSKNGLLINCAEIPRSSGYLLSDIFPNFRIDLSLRLREPKSDIEKRQKKTIFAVDQWCSEYENRIQELGGIGFFLGGIGPDGHIAFNVRGSDHNST
;
A
#
# COMPACT_ATOMS: atom_id res chain seq x y z
N LYS A 1 4.08 -10.77 -6.24
CA LYS A 1 3.94 -9.38 -6.62
C LYS A 1 3.33 -9.35 -8.00
N THR A 2 2.01 -9.35 -8.00
CA THR A 2 1.15 -9.66 -9.15
C THR A 2 1.29 -8.73 -10.36
N PRO A 3 1.56 -7.41 -10.24
CA PRO A 3 1.70 -6.53 -11.41
C PRO A 3 3.10 -6.51 -12.04
N GLU A 4 3.93 -7.51 -11.82
CA GLU A 4 5.34 -7.50 -12.28
C GLU A 4 5.49 -7.31 -13.79
N TYR A 5 4.66 -7.98 -14.59
CA TYR A 5 4.68 -7.83 -16.05
C TYR A 5 4.24 -6.42 -16.48
N PHE A 6 3.21 -5.87 -15.86
CA PHE A 6 2.78 -4.50 -16.11
C PHE A 6 3.91 -3.52 -15.83
N ILE A 7 4.57 -3.65 -14.68
CA ILE A 7 5.69 -2.80 -14.28
C ILE A 7 6.82 -2.86 -15.30
N LYS A 8 7.27 -4.07 -15.65
CA LYS A 8 8.36 -4.27 -16.61
C LYS A 8 8.03 -3.68 -17.98
N TRP A 9 6.82 -3.92 -18.48
CA TRP A 9 6.40 -3.38 -19.77
C TRP A 9 6.26 -1.86 -19.75
N THR A 10 5.70 -1.29 -18.70
CA THR A 10 5.60 0.17 -18.56
C THR A 10 6.97 0.81 -18.52
N GLN A 11 7.90 0.29 -17.72
CA GLN A 11 9.29 0.76 -17.68
C GLN A 11 9.95 0.65 -19.06
N HIS A 12 9.78 -0.49 -19.74
CA HIS A 12 10.33 -0.68 -21.09
C HIS A 12 9.78 0.34 -22.09
N ILE A 13 8.48 0.57 -22.11
CA ILE A 13 7.84 1.53 -23.01
C ILE A 13 8.31 2.96 -22.70
N LEU A 14 8.35 3.35 -21.44
CA LEU A 14 8.81 4.68 -21.03
C LEU A 14 10.29 4.93 -21.35
N ALA A 15 11.13 3.92 -21.17
CA ALA A 15 12.56 4.01 -21.50
C ALA A 15 12.82 4.05 -23.01
N ASN A 16 11.95 3.44 -23.82
CA ASN A 16 12.12 3.33 -25.28
C ASN A 16 11.05 4.12 -26.04
N TRP A 17 10.51 5.18 -25.48
CA TRP A 17 9.34 5.91 -26.02
C TRP A 17 9.50 6.31 -27.48
N ASN A 18 10.69 6.82 -27.86
CA ASN A 18 11.00 7.29 -29.21
C ASN A 18 11.60 6.20 -30.13
N ASN A 19 11.64 4.95 -29.67
CA ASN A 19 12.10 3.86 -30.53
C ASN A 19 11.01 3.46 -31.53
N ALA A 20 11.36 3.28 -32.80
CA ALA A 20 10.40 2.99 -33.87
C ALA A 20 9.52 1.75 -33.62
N LYS A 21 10.08 0.69 -32.98
CA LYS A 21 9.30 -0.49 -32.61
C LYS A 21 8.29 -0.20 -31.51
N THR A 22 8.71 0.57 -30.53
CA THR A 22 7.83 0.99 -29.40
C THR A 22 6.75 1.94 -29.89
N GLU A 23 7.09 2.86 -30.79
CA GLU A 23 6.13 3.77 -31.41
C GLU A 23 5.07 3.00 -32.20
N LYS A 24 5.49 2.03 -33.01
CA LYS A 24 4.57 1.16 -33.74
C LYS A 24 3.64 0.43 -32.78
N LEU A 25 4.16 -0.21 -31.73
CA LEU A 25 3.40 -0.93 -30.72
C LEU A 25 2.39 -0.01 -30.03
N ARG A 26 2.79 1.21 -29.66
CA ARG A 26 1.91 2.19 -29.03
C ARG A 26 0.74 2.56 -29.95
N LYS A 27 1.01 2.87 -31.22
CA LYS A 27 -0.01 3.22 -32.20
C LYS A 27 -0.98 2.08 -32.47
N GLU A 28 -0.50 0.86 -32.58
CA GLU A 28 -1.32 -0.36 -32.74
C GLU A 28 -2.27 -0.58 -31.55
N ASN A 29 -1.90 -0.13 -30.37
CA ASN A 29 -2.72 -0.19 -29.16
C ASN A 29 -3.46 1.13 -28.83
N GLY A 30 -3.60 2.03 -29.80
CA GLY A 30 -4.38 3.27 -29.65
C GLY A 30 -3.67 4.38 -28.90
N LEU A 31 -2.42 4.23 -28.52
CA LEU A 31 -1.61 5.24 -27.84
C LEU A 31 -0.88 6.11 -28.88
N VAL A 32 -1.57 7.10 -29.40
CA VAL A 32 -1.11 7.92 -30.55
C VAL A 32 -0.33 9.20 -30.15
N ILE A 33 -0.24 9.51 -28.85
CA ILE A 33 0.52 10.68 -28.39
C ILE A 33 2.01 10.55 -28.78
N SER A 34 2.59 11.61 -29.29
CA SER A 34 4.01 11.65 -29.71
C SER A 34 4.95 11.87 -28.54
N GLU A 35 4.58 12.75 -27.62
CA GLU A 35 5.42 13.11 -26.48
C GLU A 35 5.35 12.05 -25.38
N LYS A 36 6.51 11.78 -24.77
CA LYS A 36 6.56 10.91 -23.60
C LYS A 36 5.80 11.55 -22.45
N PRO A 37 4.85 10.83 -21.79
CA PRO A 37 4.14 11.41 -20.66
C PRO A 37 5.09 11.69 -19.49
N ASP A 38 4.91 12.85 -18.87
CA ASP A 38 5.52 13.18 -17.59
C ASP A 38 4.61 12.65 -16.47
N LEU A 39 5.10 11.63 -15.76
CA LEU A 39 4.37 11.01 -14.65
C LEU A 39 4.75 11.62 -13.28
N SER A 40 5.65 12.60 -13.23
CA SER A 40 6.09 13.22 -11.97
C SER A 40 4.97 13.92 -11.21
N GLN A 41 3.95 14.37 -11.92
CA GLN A 41 2.78 15.05 -11.32
C GLN A 41 1.66 14.10 -10.89
N LEU A 42 1.80 12.81 -11.16
CA LEU A 42 0.79 11.83 -10.81
C LEU A 42 0.73 11.65 -9.28
N ARG A 43 -0.46 11.84 -8.71
CA ARG A 43 -0.73 11.50 -7.33
C ARG A 43 -1.06 10.03 -7.22
N PHE A 44 -0.49 9.37 -6.22
CA PHE A 44 -0.70 7.94 -6.02
C PHE A 44 -0.80 7.59 -4.53
N VAL A 45 -1.48 6.51 -4.25
CA VAL A 45 -1.69 5.99 -2.90
C VAL A 45 -1.27 4.53 -2.83
N GLN A 46 -0.77 4.12 -1.69
CA GLN A 46 -0.44 2.72 -1.42
C GLN A 46 -1.67 2.00 -0.87
N ILE A 47 -1.91 0.75 -1.32
CA ILE A 47 -3.11 0.00 -0.95
C ILE A 47 -2.98 -0.67 0.43
N ASP A 48 -1.80 -1.17 0.77
CA ASP A 48 -1.58 -1.97 1.98
C ASP A 48 -0.13 -1.95 2.46
N GLU A 49 0.10 -2.34 3.70
CA GLU A 49 1.43 -2.57 4.27
C GLU A 49 1.35 -3.60 5.41
N PHE A 50 2.46 -4.26 5.70
CA PHE A 50 2.61 -5.13 6.86
C PHE A 50 2.87 -4.31 8.13
N TYR A 51 2.00 -4.40 9.12
CA TYR A 51 2.21 -3.76 10.40
C TYR A 51 2.71 -4.75 11.46
N PRO A 52 3.78 -4.41 12.20
CA PRO A 52 4.72 -3.31 11.99
C PRO A 52 5.85 -3.76 11.07
N ILE A 53 6.20 -2.93 10.11
CA ILE A 53 7.38 -3.18 9.28
C ILE A 53 8.22 -1.91 9.21
N ASP A 54 9.54 -2.07 9.14
CA ASP A 54 10.44 -0.98 8.80
C ASP A 54 10.25 -0.64 7.32
N PRO A 55 9.98 0.63 6.96
CA PRO A 55 9.86 1.06 5.57
C PRO A 55 11.06 0.70 4.68
N GLN A 56 12.24 0.56 5.26
CA GLN A 56 13.46 0.17 4.52
C GLN A 56 13.63 -1.35 4.39
N HIS A 57 12.81 -2.13 5.08
CA HIS A 57 12.87 -3.58 4.98
C HIS A 57 12.52 -4.05 3.56
N HIS A 58 13.26 -5.02 3.03
CA HIS A 58 13.10 -5.50 1.64
C HIS A 58 11.71 -6.06 1.30
N ASN A 59 10.93 -6.45 2.32
CA ASN A 59 9.54 -6.91 2.16
C ASN A 59 8.51 -5.80 2.36
N SER A 60 8.90 -4.59 2.78
CA SER A 60 7.98 -3.45 2.87
C SER A 60 7.38 -3.13 1.49
N MET A 61 6.10 -2.80 1.47
CA MET A 61 5.44 -2.32 0.26
C MET A 61 5.92 -0.92 -0.10
N ILE A 62 6.31 -0.08 0.87
CA ILE A 62 6.98 1.21 0.59
C ILE A 62 8.24 0.98 -0.24
N ASN A 63 9.12 0.06 0.20
CA ASN A 63 10.33 -0.25 -0.55
C ASN A 63 10.03 -0.74 -1.97
N TYR A 64 8.98 -1.56 -2.11
CA TYR A 64 8.52 -2.03 -3.41
C TYR A 64 8.00 -0.89 -4.30
N VAL A 65 7.16 -0.01 -3.75
CA VAL A 65 6.62 1.15 -4.47
C VAL A 65 7.74 2.09 -4.88
N GLN A 66 8.66 2.40 -3.96
CA GLN A 66 9.80 3.25 -4.26
C GLN A 66 10.60 2.71 -5.45
N LYS A 67 11.03 1.46 -5.37
CA LYS A 67 11.90 0.84 -6.37
C LYS A 67 11.25 0.69 -7.75
N PHE A 68 10.01 0.25 -7.78
CA PHE A 68 9.38 -0.19 -9.04
C PHE A 68 8.48 0.86 -9.66
N TYR A 69 7.87 1.73 -8.87
CA TYR A 69 6.96 2.77 -9.37
C TYR A 69 7.62 4.16 -9.33
N VAL A 70 8.14 4.58 -8.20
CA VAL A 70 8.75 5.91 -8.12
C VAL A 70 9.97 5.99 -9.02
N ASP A 71 10.98 5.15 -8.76
CA ASP A 71 12.22 5.16 -9.55
C ASP A 71 12.00 4.62 -10.98
N GLY A 72 11.11 3.62 -11.11
CA GLY A 72 10.89 2.92 -12.38
C GLY A 72 10.02 3.67 -13.38
N PHE A 73 9.08 4.49 -12.93
CA PHE A 73 8.18 5.29 -13.79
C PHE A 73 8.50 6.77 -13.78
N GLY A 74 9.41 7.23 -12.92
CA GLY A 74 9.72 8.64 -12.74
C GLY A 74 8.61 9.39 -12.01
N LEU A 75 7.94 8.74 -11.05
CA LEU A 75 7.01 9.42 -10.15
C LEU A 75 7.77 10.28 -9.15
N ASP A 76 7.13 11.33 -8.64
CA ASP A 76 7.66 12.09 -7.50
C ASP A 76 7.08 11.49 -6.20
N SER A 77 7.97 11.02 -5.33
CA SER A 77 7.58 10.44 -4.03
C SER A 77 6.79 11.43 -3.15
N LYS A 78 6.96 12.74 -3.34
CA LYS A 78 6.20 13.78 -2.64
C LYS A 78 4.71 13.76 -2.99
N ASN A 79 4.36 13.23 -4.15
CA ASN A 79 2.99 13.07 -4.62
C ASN A 79 2.37 11.73 -4.18
N GLY A 80 3.12 10.91 -3.45
CA GLY A 80 2.68 9.62 -2.93
C GLY A 80 2.13 9.71 -1.51
N LEU A 81 0.97 9.14 -1.28
CA LEU A 81 0.47 8.84 0.06
C LEU A 81 0.83 7.40 0.40
N LEU A 82 1.88 7.23 1.20
CA LEU A 82 2.43 5.92 1.55
C LEU A 82 2.05 5.52 2.98
N ILE A 83 1.97 4.22 3.25
CA ILE A 83 1.62 3.66 4.55
C ILE A 83 2.91 3.47 5.37
N ASN A 84 3.34 4.52 6.06
CA ASN A 84 4.50 4.45 6.93
C ASN A 84 4.11 3.98 8.33
N CYS A 85 4.34 2.71 8.63
CA CYS A 85 4.04 2.12 9.94
C CYS A 85 4.77 2.79 11.12
N ALA A 86 5.85 3.54 10.87
CA ALA A 86 6.55 4.28 11.92
C ALA A 86 5.76 5.49 12.43
N GLU A 87 4.79 5.98 11.66
CA GLU A 87 3.89 7.08 12.04
C GLU A 87 2.76 6.63 12.98
N ILE A 88 2.50 5.32 13.05
CA ILE A 88 1.44 4.77 13.91
C ILE A 88 1.91 4.83 15.36
N PRO A 89 1.17 5.52 16.26
CA PRO A 89 1.56 5.64 17.66
C PRO A 89 1.70 4.27 18.33
N ARG A 90 2.83 4.02 18.95
CA ARG A 90 3.09 2.81 19.73
C ARG A 90 3.01 3.10 21.22
N SER A 91 2.58 2.10 22.00
CA SER A 91 2.69 2.18 23.46
C SER A 91 4.17 2.22 23.84
N SER A 92 4.64 3.34 24.39
CA SER A 92 6.02 3.52 24.78
C SER A 92 6.48 2.45 25.80
N GLY A 93 7.66 1.90 25.59
CA GLY A 93 8.29 0.95 26.50
C GLY A 93 7.89 -0.52 26.32
N TYR A 94 7.12 -0.86 25.28
CA TYR A 94 6.70 -2.24 25.00
C TYR A 94 7.01 -2.62 23.55
N LEU A 95 7.50 -3.84 23.35
CA LEU A 95 7.56 -4.47 22.02
C LEU A 95 6.16 -5.01 21.66
N LEU A 96 5.87 -5.14 20.38
CA LEU A 96 4.61 -5.75 19.94
C LEU A 96 4.47 -7.22 20.40
N SER A 97 5.60 -7.95 20.50
CA SER A 97 5.62 -9.29 21.09
C SER A 97 5.19 -9.32 22.56
N ASP A 98 5.40 -8.23 23.31
CA ASP A 98 4.98 -8.13 24.71
C ASP A 98 3.48 -7.81 24.81
N ILE A 99 2.95 -7.07 23.82
CA ILE A 99 1.54 -6.71 23.74
C ILE A 99 0.72 -7.85 23.17
N PHE A 100 1.22 -8.51 22.13
CA PHE A 100 0.54 -9.63 21.44
C PHE A 100 1.39 -10.91 21.56
N PRO A 101 1.38 -11.56 22.73
CA PRO A 101 2.06 -12.84 22.88
C PRO A 101 1.48 -13.86 21.89
N ASN A 102 2.35 -14.68 21.30
CA ASN A 102 2.01 -15.63 20.24
C ASN A 102 1.57 -14.98 18.90
N PHE A 103 1.79 -13.68 18.70
CA PHE A 103 1.45 -12.94 17.47
C PHE A 103 -0.03 -13.08 17.05
N ARG A 104 -0.92 -13.27 18.00
CA ARG A 104 -2.37 -13.33 17.77
C ARG A 104 -3.02 -12.05 18.25
N ILE A 105 -3.87 -11.48 17.38
CA ILE A 105 -4.65 -10.27 17.65
C ILE A 105 -6.10 -10.68 17.80
N ASP A 106 -6.69 -10.35 18.95
CA ASP A 106 -8.11 -10.51 19.19
C ASP A 106 -8.84 -9.22 18.83
N LEU A 107 -9.37 -9.15 17.62
CA LEU A 107 -10.11 -7.98 17.13
C LEU A 107 -11.43 -7.76 17.87
N SER A 108 -11.97 -8.75 18.60
CA SER A 108 -13.16 -8.54 19.44
C SER A 108 -12.95 -7.45 20.52
N LEU A 109 -11.69 -7.13 20.83
CA LEU A 109 -11.35 -6.02 21.72
C LEU A 109 -11.81 -4.64 21.20
N ARG A 110 -12.14 -4.51 19.93
CA ARG A 110 -12.79 -3.30 19.42
C ARG A 110 -14.15 -3.08 20.08
N LEU A 111 -14.90 -4.15 20.34
CA LEU A 111 -16.29 -4.11 20.77
C LEU A 111 -16.47 -4.45 22.26
N ARG A 112 -15.59 -5.29 22.82
CA ARG A 112 -15.70 -5.73 24.22
C ARG A 112 -14.76 -4.98 25.15
N GLU A 113 -15.10 -4.99 26.45
CA GLU A 113 -14.22 -4.48 27.48
C GLU A 113 -13.03 -5.41 27.73
N PRO A 114 -11.82 -4.84 27.95
CA PRO A 114 -10.63 -5.61 28.29
C PRO A 114 -10.74 -6.19 29.71
N LYS A 115 -10.34 -7.45 29.87
CA LYS A 115 -10.40 -8.20 31.14
C LYS A 115 -9.07 -8.20 31.90
N SER A 116 -7.99 -7.74 31.30
CA SER A 116 -6.65 -7.70 31.87
C SER A 116 -5.86 -6.48 31.42
N ASP A 117 -4.74 -6.18 32.09
CA ASP A 117 -3.90 -5.05 31.69
C ASP A 117 -3.22 -5.28 30.34
N ILE A 118 -2.95 -6.54 29.97
CA ILE A 118 -2.45 -6.86 28.63
C ILE A 118 -3.52 -6.58 27.57
N GLU A 119 -4.77 -6.95 27.80
CA GLU A 119 -5.88 -6.66 26.88
C GLU A 119 -6.16 -5.15 26.76
N LYS A 120 -5.97 -4.36 27.83
CA LYS A 120 -6.05 -2.90 27.77
C LYS A 120 -5.00 -2.33 26.80
N ARG A 121 -3.76 -2.86 26.85
CA ARG A 121 -2.68 -2.44 25.93
C ARG A 121 -2.95 -2.89 24.50
N GLN A 122 -3.46 -4.12 24.32
CA GLN A 122 -3.88 -4.63 23.01
C GLN A 122 -4.98 -3.75 22.41
N LYS A 123 -6.05 -3.46 23.17
CA LYS A 123 -7.14 -2.57 22.74
C LYS A 123 -6.60 -1.20 22.33
N LYS A 124 -5.74 -0.59 23.16
CA LYS A 124 -5.13 0.71 22.84
C LYS A 124 -4.32 0.67 21.54
N THR A 125 -3.57 -0.41 21.30
CA THR A 125 -2.77 -0.56 20.07
C THR A 125 -3.66 -0.75 18.85
N ILE A 126 -4.72 -1.57 18.96
CA ILE A 126 -5.71 -1.76 17.88
C ILE A 126 -6.35 -0.42 17.52
N PHE A 127 -6.82 0.35 18.51
CA PHE A 127 -7.42 1.66 18.27
C PHE A 127 -6.45 2.65 17.61
N ALA A 128 -5.17 2.64 17.99
CA ALA A 128 -4.18 3.51 17.36
C ALA A 128 -3.98 3.18 15.87
N VAL A 129 -4.00 1.90 15.52
CA VAL A 129 -3.95 1.45 14.11
C VAL A 129 -5.23 1.85 13.38
N ASP A 130 -6.39 1.60 13.97
CA ASP A 130 -7.70 1.94 13.39
C ASP A 130 -7.83 3.44 13.14
N GLN A 131 -7.41 4.27 14.10
CA GLN A 131 -7.41 5.72 13.94
C GLN A 131 -6.50 6.16 12.81
N TRP A 132 -5.29 5.61 12.75
CA TRP A 132 -4.36 5.93 11.67
C TRP A 132 -4.92 5.54 10.29
N CYS A 133 -5.57 4.35 10.19
CA CYS A 133 -6.24 3.93 8.96
C CYS A 133 -7.34 4.93 8.55
N SER A 134 -8.18 5.35 9.50
CA SER A 134 -9.23 6.34 9.23
C SER A 134 -8.67 7.68 8.77
N GLU A 135 -7.57 8.14 9.37
CA GLU A 135 -6.87 9.36 8.94
C GLU A 135 -6.28 9.19 7.53
N TYR A 136 -5.72 8.02 7.22
CA TYR A 136 -5.22 7.70 5.89
C TYR A 136 -6.34 7.74 4.83
N GLU A 137 -7.49 7.14 5.11
CA GLU A 137 -8.67 7.18 4.24
C GLU A 137 -9.20 8.62 4.03
N ASN A 138 -9.24 9.42 5.09
CA ASN A 138 -9.61 10.83 4.98
C ASN A 138 -8.66 11.60 4.05
N ARG A 139 -7.36 11.38 4.16
CA ARG A 139 -6.36 11.98 3.25
C ARG A 139 -6.57 11.56 1.79
N ILE A 140 -6.97 10.31 1.53
CA ILE A 140 -7.34 9.87 0.17
C ILE A 140 -8.56 10.65 -0.34
N GLN A 141 -9.57 10.86 0.50
CA GLN A 141 -10.77 11.63 0.15
C GLN A 141 -10.44 13.11 -0.12
N GLU A 142 -9.57 13.72 0.69
CA GLU A 142 -9.06 15.08 0.47
C GLU A 142 -8.30 15.24 -0.85
N LEU A 143 -7.66 14.17 -1.34
CA LEU A 143 -7.03 14.12 -2.65
C LEU A 143 -8.02 13.99 -3.81
N GLY A 144 -9.32 13.84 -3.55
CA GLY A 144 -10.38 13.65 -4.53
C GLY A 144 -10.75 12.17 -4.77
N GLY A 145 -10.27 11.26 -3.94
CA GLY A 145 -10.52 9.82 -4.06
C GLY A 145 -9.63 9.12 -5.09
N ILE A 146 -10.03 7.90 -5.47
CA ILE A 146 -9.27 7.04 -6.38
C ILE A 146 -9.90 7.08 -7.78
N GLY A 147 -9.24 7.70 -8.73
CA GLY A 147 -9.69 7.74 -10.13
C GLY A 147 -9.28 6.49 -10.94
N PHE A 148 -8.16 5.87 -10.60
CA PHE A 148 -7.67 4.67 -11.25
C PHE A 148 -7.05 3.72 -10.21
N PHE A 149 -7.42 2.45 -10.26
CA PHE A 149 -6.90 1.41 -9.39
C PHE A 149 -6.08 0.40 -10.19
N LEU A 150 -4.83 0.21 -9.78
CA LEU A 150 -3.96 -0.84 -10.28
C LEU A 150 -3.69 -1.85 -9.17
N GLY A 151 -4.31 -3.00 -9.25
CA GLY A 151 -4.16 -4.07 -8.26
C GLY A 151 -3.83 -5.40 -8.90
N GLY A 152 -3.26 -6.30 -8.11
CA GLY A 152 -3.10 -7.69 -8.47
C GLY A 152 -4.17 -8.55 -7.81
N ILE A 153 -4.54 -9.64 -8.47
CA ILE A 153 -5.38 -10.70 -7.90
C ILE A 153 -4.49 -11.89 -7.59
N GLY A 154 -4.53 -12.37 -6.37
CA GLY A 154 -3.78 -13.57 -5.97
C GLY A 154 -4.32 -14.86 -6.59
N PRO A 155 -3.58 -15.98 -6.50
CA PRO A 155 -3.96 -17.24 -7.14
C PRO A 155 -5.29 -17.81 -6.65
N ASP A 156 -5.68 -17.51 -5.43
CA ASP A 156 -6.94 -17.90 -4.78
C ASP A 156 -8.04 -16.82 -4.87
N GLY A 157 -7.80 -15.75 -5.65
CA GLY A 157 -8.74 -14.67 -5.88
C GLY A 157 -8.68 -13.54 -4.85
N HIS A 158 -7.71 -13.53 -3.91
CA HIS A 158 -7.59 -12.44 -2.95
C HIS A 158 -7.10 -11.13 -3.59
N ILE A 159 -7.56 -10.02 -3.06
CA ILE A 159 -7.09 -8.66 -3.37
C ILE A 159 -6.48 -8.09 -2.10
N ALA A 160 -5.29 -7.51 -2.20
CA ALA A 160 -4.46 -7.06 -1.07
C ALA A 160 -4.24 -8.22 -0.06
N PHE A 161 -4.58 -8.03 1.21
CA PHE A 161 -4.52 -9.08 2.24
C PHE A 161 -5.89 -9.70 2.57
N ASN A 162 -6.92 -9.42 1.76
CA ASN A 162 -8.26 -9.97 1.94
C ASN A 162 -8.32 -11.40 1.39
N VAL A 163 -7.87 -12.37 2.18
CA VAL A 163 -7.91 -13.78 1.83
C VAL A 163 -9.23 -14.42 2.24
N ARG A 164 -9.59 -15.55 1.58
CA ARG A 164 -10.80 -16.29 1.93
C ARG A 164 -10.79 -16.70 3.40
N GLY A 165 -11.87 -16.44 4.11
CA GLY A 165 -12.03 -16.74 5.52
C GLY A 165 -11.49 -15.67 6.48
N SER A 166 -10.98 -14.55 5.98
CA SER A 166 -10.71 -13.38 6.81
C SER A 166 -12.00 -12.85 7.42
N ASP A 167 -11.91 -12.37 8.65
CA ASP A 167 -13.02 -11.67 9.30
C ASP A 167 -13.14 -10.27 8.69
N HIS A 168 -14.21 -10.03 7.94
CA HIS A 168 -14.49 -8.75 7.28
C HIS A 168 -15.39 -7.81 8.11
N ASN A 169 -15.66 -8.15 9.38
CA ASN A 169 -16.40 -7.27 10.29
C ASN A 169 -15.54 -6.14 10.87
N SER A 170 -14.37 -5.96 10.33
CA SER A 170 -13.41 -4.94 10.73
C SER A 170 -13.31 -3.89 9.65
N THR A 171 -14.14 -2.92 9.68
CA THR A 171 -13.88 -1.60 9.10
C THR A 171 -13.40 -0.69 10.17
#